data_3ac1f89cd2889f14d0fd1dd58bc9b3b3
#
_entry.id   3ac1f89cd2889f14d0fd1dd58bc9b3b3
#
_cell.length_a   1.000
_cell.length_b   1.000
_cell.length_c   1.000
_cell.angle_alpha   90.00
_cell.angle_beta   90.00
_cell.angle_gamma   90.00
#
_symmetry.space_group_name_H-M   'P 1'
#
loop_
_entity.id
_entity.type
_entity.pdbx_description
1 polymer ?
#
loop_
_entity_poly.entity_id
_entity_poly.type
_entity_poly.pdbx_seq_one_letter_code
_entity_poly.pdbx_strand_id
1 'polypeptide(L)'
;MSGSEILALLMMASFIGLIFTGFPIAWVLGGLAAIFTAFAIIFEVDFNVVTNVDWYYTSMSVDRVWDVMENWVMVALPMFILMGLLLDRSGIANNLMKSFSKLFGNINGGLAIAVSLIGLLLAASTGIIGASVVLLTLLGLPVMLKEGYAHSFASGTVCAVGTLGILIPPSIMLVLMADRMAMSVGDLFLGAVFPGLLLAGLYISYIVFFGLVKPQQAPAASIDKFSFEDLVNLCKSILPPLFLIISVLGSIFFGIAT
;
A
#
# COMPACT_ATOMS: atom_id res chain seq x y z
N MET A 1 -13.20 20.83 32.89
CA MET A 1 -12.82 20.82 31.44
C MET A 1 -12.89 22.26 30.97
N SER A 2 -11.85 22.74 30.33
CA SER A 2 -11.84 24.04 29.70
C SER A 2 -12.77 24.04 28.47
N GLY A 3 -13.26 25.24 28.05
CA GLY A 3 -14.10 25.34 26.86
C GLY A 3 -13.45 24.76 25.61
N SER A 4 -12.15 24.96 25.49
CA SER A 4 -11.34 24.38 24.39
C SER A 4 -11.29 22.85 24.39
N GLU A 5 -11.24 22.21 25.57
CA GLU A 5 -11.27 20.74 25.68
C GLU A 5 -12.62 20.16 25.24
N ILE A 6 -13.72 20.80 25.64
CA ILE A 6 -15.07 20.38 25.22
C ILE A 6 -15.23 20.52 23.72
N LEU A 7 -14.77 21.64 23.14
CA LEU A 7 -14.83 21.90 21.71
C LEU A 7 -14.02 20.85 20.91
N ALA A 8 -12.82 20.50 21.39
CA ALA A 8 -11.97 19.48 20.78
C ALA A 8 -12.65 18.10 20.81
N LEU A 9 -13.27 17.71 21.92
CA LEU A 9 -13.98 16.44 22.02
C LEU A 9 -15.21 16.39 21.11
N LEU A 10 -15.97 17.48 21.02
CA LEU A 10 -17.11 17.58 20.11
C LEU A 10 -16.67 17.52 18.64
N MET A 11 -15.56 18.17 18.28
CA MET A 11 -14.99 18.10 16.94
C MET A 11 -14.59 16.66 16.60
N MET A 12 -13.93 15.96 17.53
CA MET A 12 -13.52 14.57 17.33
C MET A 12 -14.72 13.63 17.21
N ALA A 13 -15.73 13.79 18.05
CA ALA A 13 -16.96 13.01 17.97
C ALA A 13 -17.72 13.26 16.66
N SER A 14 -17.80 14.52 16.23
CA SER A 14 -18.41 14.90 14.94
C SER A 14 -17.64 14.34 13.76
N PHE A 15 -16.31 14.31 13.83
CA PHE A 15 -15.45 13.71 12.80
C PHE A 15 -15.73 12.22 12.66
N ILE A 16 -15.74 11.49 13.77
CA ILE A 16 -16.04 10.05 13.78
C ILE A 16 -17.46 9.81 13.22
N GLY A 17 -18.45 10.59 13.67
CA GLY A 17 -19.82 10.47 13.18
C GLY A 17 -19.95 10.71 11.67
N LEU A 18 -19.27 11.74 11.14
CA LEU A 18 -19.32 12.08 9.72
C LEU A 18 -18.59 11.09 8.81
N ILE A 19 -17.57 10.39 9.32
CA ILE A 19 -16.91 9.31 8.55
C ILE A 19 -17.93 8.22 8.16
N PHE A 20 -18.87 7.88 9.05
CA PHE A 20 -19.89 6.87 8.77
C PHE A 20 -20.96 7.32 7.74
N THR A 21 -21.00 8.60 7.39
CA THR A 21 -21.94 9.10 6.37
C THR A 21 -21.47 8.88 4.93
N GLY A 22 -20.22 8.44 4.73
CA GLY A 22 -19.65 8.17 3.41
C GLY A 22 -19.13 9.39 2.65
N PHE A 23 -19.10 10.57 3.28
CA PHE A 23 -18.47 11.75 2.67
C PHE A 23 -16.95 11.60 2.55
N PRO A 24 -16.33 12.14 1.48
CA PRO A 24 -14.87 12.14 1.35
C PRO A 24 -14.20 12.80 2.56
N ILE A 25 -13.22 12.15 3.15
CA ILE A 25 -12.53 12.57 4.39
C ILE A 25 -11.98 14.00 4.28
N ALA A 26 -11.47 14.39 3.10
CA ALA A 26 -10.94 15.73 2.86
C ALA A 26 -12.00 16.82 3.08
N TRP A 27 -13.22 16.60 2.60
CA TRP A 27 -14.35 17.56 2.80
C TRP A 27 -14.81 17.58 4.24
N VAL A 28 -14.84 16.42 4.91
CA VAL A 28 -15.20 16.33 6.33
C VAL A 28 -14.19 17.09 7.18
N LEU A 29 -12.88 16.91 6.96
CA LEU A 29 -11.83 17.62 7.70
C LEU A 29 -11.89 19.12 7.48
N GLY A 30 -11.98 19.58 6.22
CA GLY A 30 -12.05 21.01 5.89
C GLY A 30 -13.32 21.66 6.41
N GLY A 31 -14.47 21.01 6.25
CA GLY A 31 -15.75 21.51 6.75
C GLY A 31 -15.80 21.60 8.28
N LEU A 32 -15.34 20.56 8.98
CA LEU A 32 -15.27 20.60 10.46
C LEU A 32 -14.32 21.67 10.96
N ALA A 33 -13.14 21.83 10.37
CA ALA A 33 -12.21 22.87 10.75
C ALA A 33 -12.85 24.26 10.66
N ALA A 34 -13.53 24.58 9.55
CA ALA A 34 -14.20 25.86 9.35
C ALA A 34 -15.37 26.06 10.34
N ILE A 35 -16.23 25.05 10.49
CA ILE A 35 -17.41 25.12 11.36
C ILE A 35 -16.99 25.26 12.83
N PHE A 36 -16.06 24.45 13.30
CA PHE A 36 -15.63 24.50 14.71
C PHE A 36 -14.82 25.76 15.04
N THR A 37 -14.06 26.31 14.08
CA THR A 37 -13.44 27.64 14.26
C THR A 37 -14.51 28.74 14.39
N ALA A 38 -15.54 28.72 13.55
CA ALA A 38 -16.64 29.67 13.66
C ALA A 38 -17.37 29.53 15.01
N PHE A 39 -17.68 28.32 15.47
CA PHE A 39 -18.26 28.06 16.77
C PHE A 39 -17.37 28.55 17.92
N ALA A 40 -16.05 28.29 17.85
CA ALA A 40 -15.10 28.72 18.87
C ALA A 40 -15.14 30.25 19.06
N ILE A 41 -15.15 31.02 17.98
CA ILE A 41 -15.18 32.48 17.98
C ILE A 41 -16.53 33.00 18.52
N ILE A 42 -17.66 32.40 18.11
CA ILE A 42 -18.98 32.76 18.60
C ILE A 42 -19.07 32.52 20.11
N PHE A 43 -18.61 31.35 20.59
CA PHE A 43 -18.61 31.04 22.01
C PHE A 43 -17.71 31.97 22.84
N GLU A 44 -16.59 32.41 22.27
CA GLU A 44 -15.71 33.39 22.93
C GLU A 44 -16.35 34.77 23.02
N VAL A 45 -17.01 35.23 21.96
CA VAL A 45 -17.64 36.57 21.90
C VAL A 45 -18.95 36.63 22.70
N ASP A 46 -19.84 35.65 22.55
CA ASP A 46 -21.19 35.71 23.11
C ASP A 46 -21.26 35.14 24.54
N PHE A 47 -20.43 34.15 24.86
CA PHE A 47 -20.48 33.42 26.14
C PHE A 47 -19.25 33.63 27.04
N ASN A 48 -18.29 34.46 26.63
CA ASN A 48 -17.07 34.76 27.40
C ASN A 48 -16.27 33.46 27.77
N VAL A 49 -16.37 32.43 26.95
CA VAL A 49 -15.64 31.18 27.13
C VAL A 49 -14.30 31.28 26.40
N VAL A 50 -13.20 31.33 27.15
CA VAL A 50 -11.86 31.42 26.56
C VAL A 50 -11.54 30.15 25.76
N THR A 51 -11.55 30.27 24.44
CA THR A 51 -11.22 29.19 23.52
C THR A 51 -9.82 29.30 22.95
N ASN A 52 -9.23 30.49 22.93
CA ASN A 52 -7.94 30.83 22.31
C ASN A 52 -7.87 30.43 20.83
N VAL A 53 -9.01 30.36 20.15
CA VAL A 53 -9.11 30.04 18.72
C VAL A 53 -9.53 31.29 17.96
N ASP A 54 -8.71 31.73 17.02
CA ASP A 54 -8.96 32.90 16.19
C ASP A 54 -9.00 32.52 14.70
N TRP A 55 -9.62 33.38 13.86
CA TRP A 55 -9.61 33.23 12.40
C TRP A 55 -8.19 33.13 11.81
N TYR A 56 -7.19 33.62 12.54
CA TYR A 56 -5.78 33.44 12.16
C TYR A 56 -5.40 31.99 11.94
N TYR A 57 -5.91 31.05 12.75
CA TYR A 57 -5.67 29.62 12.59
C TYR A 57 -6.26 29.08 11.28
N THR A 58 -7.40 29.61 10.85
CA THR A 58 -8.00 29.24 9.55
C THR A 58 -7.18 29.81 8.38
N SER A 59 -6.63 31.02 8.51
CA SER A 59 -5.78 31.64 7.48
C SER A 59 -4.47 30.87 7.28
N MET A 60 -3.91 30.29 8.34
CA MET A 60 -2.74 29.40 8.26
C MET A 60 -2.97 28.18 7.36
N SER A 61 -4.23 27.81 7.08
CA SER A 61 -4.53 26.71 6.15
C SER A 61 -4.06 27.02 4.73
N VAL A 62 -4.09 28.29 4.33
CA VAL A 62 -3.61 28.73 3.01
C VAL A 62 -2.11 28.53 2.89
N ASP A 63 -1.36 28.91 3.94
CA ASP A 63 0.10 28.70 3.99
C ASP A 63 0.43 27.21 3.95
N ARG A 64 -0.34 26.39 4.66
CA ARG A 64 -0.16 24.93 4.64
C ARG A 64 -0.46 24.31 3.29
N VAL A 65 -1.47 24.80 2.57
CA VAL A 65 -1.73 24.38 1.18
C VAL A 65 -0.56 24.77 0.29
N TRP A 66 -0.04 25.99 0.46
CA TRP A 66 1.13 26.47 -0.28
C TRP A 66 2.38 25.64 0.00
N ASP A 67 2.69 25.35 1.27
CA ASP A 67 3.78 24.46 1.67
C ASP A 67 3.70 23.08 1.00
N VAL A 68 2.48 22.53 0.90
CA VAL A 68 2.28 21.24 0.22
C VAL A 68 2.48 21.36 -1.30
N MET A 69 2.03 22.47 -1.91
CA MET A 69 2.20 22.70 -3.36
C MET A 69 3.66 22.92 -3.76
N GLU A 70 4.47 23.56 -2.92
CA GLU A 70 5.90 23.77 -3.13
C GLU A 70 6.75 22.55 -2.77
N ASN A 71 6.16 21.57 -2.06
CA ASN A 71 6.89 20.39 -1.62
C ASN A 71 7.18 19.45 -2.81
N TRP A 72 8.41 19.52 -3.31
CA TRP A 72 8.88 18.70 -4.44
C TRP A 72 8.79 17.19 -4.16
N VAL A 73 8.88 16.76 -2.90
CA VAL A 73 8.73 15.34 -2.51
C VAL A 73 7.33 14.82 -2.86
N MET A 74 6.31 15.69 -2.83
CA MET A 74 4.95 15.33 -3.20
C MET A 74 4.77 15.00 -4.69
N VAL A 75 5.68 15.45 -5.56
CA VAL A 75 5.67 15.08 -6.98
C VAL A 75 5.94 13.59 -7.18
N ALA A 76 6.63 12.95 -6.24
CA ALA A 76 6.85 11.50 -6.29
C ALA A 76 5.54 10.71 -6.28
N LEU A 77 4.48 11.20 -5.60
CA LEU A 77 3.19 10.51 -5.51
C LEU A 77 2.56 10.21 -6.87
N PRO A 78 2.27 11.21 -7.73
CA PRO A 78 1.68 10.96 -9.04
C PRO A 78 2.61 10.15 -9.94
N MET A 79 3.93 10.28 -9.81
CA MET A 79 4.90 9.51 -10.60
C MET A 79 4.89 8.02 -10.21
N PHE A 80 4.85 7.68 -8.93
CA PHE A 80 4.70 6.29 -8.48
C PHE A 80 3.34 5.69 -8.86
N ILE A 81 2.26 6.48 -8.79
CA ILE A 81 0.94 6.02 -9.25
C ILE A 81 0.98 5.74 -10.76
N LEU A 82 1.55 6.64 -11.56
CA LEU A 82 1.70 6.43 -12.99
C LEU A 82 2.52 5.18 -13.30
N MET A 83 3.65 4.99 -12.60
CA MET A 83 4.50 3.82 -12.74
C MET A 83 3.73 2.53 -12.45
N GLY A 84 2.97 2.49 -11.35
CA GLY A 84 2.15 1.34 -10.97
C GLY A 84 1.06 1.03 -12.00
N LEU A 85 0.36 2.05 -12.51
CA LEU A 85 -0.67 1.91 -13.55
C LEU A 85 -0.09 1.42 -14.89
N LEU A 86 1.08 1.90 -15.28
CA LEU A 86 1.76 1.43 -16.50
C LEU A 86 2.16 -0.03 -16.38
N LEU A 87 2.69 -0.43 -15.23
CA LEU A 87 3.05 -1.82 -14.97
C LEU A 87 1.82 -2.74 -14.97
N ASP A 88 0.73 -2.31 -14.35
CA ASP A 88 -0.53 -3.05 -14.34
C ASP A 88 -1.08 -3.26 -15.75
N ARG A 89 -1.12 -2.21 -16.58
CA ARG A 89 -1.61 -2.27 -17.95
C ARG A 89 -0.67 -2.95 -18.93
N SER A 90 0.59 -3.17 -18.58
CA SER A 90 1.57 -3.84 -19.45
C SER A 90 1.30 -5.32 -19.69
N GLY A 91 0.41 -5.94 -18.89
CA GLY A 91 0.14 -7.39 -18.93
C GLY A 91 1.25 -8.26 -18.32
N ILE A 92 2.29 -7.66 -17.76
CA ILE A 92 3.41 -8.38 -17.12
C ILE A 92 2.91 -9.26 -15.97
N ALA A 93 1.96 -8.77 -15.17
CA ALA A 93 1.36 -9.50 -14.06
C ALA A 93 0.72 -10.83 -14.49
N ASN A 94 0.01 -10.84 -15.62
CA ASN A 94 -0.58 -12.05 -16.20
C ASN A 94 0.48 -13.07 -16.63
N ASN A 95 1.57 -12.60 -17.24
CA ASN A 95 2.66 -13.47 -17.70
C ASN A 95 3.42 -14.04 -16.50
N LEU A 96 3.67 -13.24 -15.47
CA LEU A 96 4.25 -13.69 -14.21
C LEU A 96 3.38 -14.77 -13.56
N MET A 97 2.04 -14.54 -13.49
CA MET A 97 1.11 -15.51 -12.91
C MET A 97 1.20 -16.86 -13.61
N LYS A 98 1.16 -16.88 -14.95
CA LYS A 98 1.29 -18.12 -15.74
C LYS A 98 2.64 -18.83 -15.47
N SER A 99 3.73 -18.09 -15.48
CA SER A 99 5.08 -18.66 -15.33
C SER A 99 5.34 -19.18 -13.91
N PHE A 100 4.98 -18.40 -12.88
CA PHE A 100 5.13 -18.83 -11.48
C PHE A 100 4.18 -19.98 -11.11
N SER A 101 2.95 -19.97 -11.63
CA SER A 101 2.01 -21.09 -11.43
C SER A 101 2.56 -22.40 -12.01
N LYS A 102 3.22 -22.36 -13.16
CA LYS A 102 3.87 -23.54 -13.72
C LYS A 102 5.07 -24.01 -12.89
N LEU A 103 5.85 -23.07 -12.35
CA LEU A 103 7.03 -23.39 -11.55
C LEU A 103 6.67 -24.04 -10.21
N PHE A 104 5.70 -23.48 -9.51
CA PHE A 104 5.34 -23.91 -8.15
C PHE A 104 4.07 -24.78 -8.09
N GLY A 105 3.30 -24.88 -9.17
CA GLY A 105 1.99 -25.55 -9.16
C GLY A 105 1.99 -26.98 -8.68
N ASN A 106 3.07 -27.73 -8.91
CA ASN A 106 3.19 -29.14 -8.53
C ASN A 106 3.44 -29.39 -7.04
N ILE A 107 3.55 -28.33 -6.24
CA ILE A 107 3.76 -28.44 -4.78
C ILE A 107 2.49 -27.98 -4.05
N ASN A 108 2.18 -28.66 -2.92
CA ASN A 108 1.09 -28.20 -2.04
C ASN A 108 1.36 -26.78 -1.54
N GLY A 109 0.39 -25.88 -1.72
CA GLY A 109 0.59 -24.46 -1.44
C GLY A 109 1.32 -23.68 -2.55
N GLY A 110 1.75 -24.33 -3.62
CA GLY A 110 2.59 -23.72 -4.66
C GLY A 110 1.96 -22.53 -5.37
N LEU A 111 0.65 -22.56 -5.65
CA LEU A 111 -0.04 -21.40 -6.22
C LEU A 111 -0.09 -20.21 -5.25
N ALA A 112 -0.21 -20.47 -3.95
CA ALA A 112 -0.14 -19.41 -2.95
C ALA A 112 1.27 -18.79 -2.88
N ILE A 113 2.33 -19.61 -3.03
CA ILE A 113 3.72 -19.13 -3.16
C ILE A 113 3.86 -18.27 -4.43
N ALA A 114 3.33 -18.74 -5.56
CA ALA A 114 3.34 -18.01 -6.83
C ALA A 114 2.67 -16.63 -6.68
N VAL A 115 1.46 -16.59 -6.12
CA VAL A 115 0.73 -15.34 -5.84
C VAL A 115 1.52 -14.43 -4.90
N SER A 116 2.19 -15.00 -3.90
CA SER A 116 2.99 -14.23 -2.94
C SER A 116 4.22 -13.60 -3.59
N LEU A 117 4.93 -14.33 -4.44
CA LEU A 117 6.09 -13.80 -5.17
C LEU A 117 5.69 -12.72 -6.18
N ILE A 118 4.58 -12.93 -6.88
CA ILE A 118 4.04 -11.93 -7.81
C ILE A 118 3.60 -10.69 -7.04
N GLY A 119 2.88 -10.89 -5.94
CA GLY A 119 2.45 -9.81 -5.09
C GLY A 119 3.62 -9.02 -4.52
N LEU A 120 4.71 -9.67 -4.14
CA LEU A 120 5.94 -9.04 -3.70
C LEU A 120 6.52 -8.11 -4.79
N LEU A 121 6.63 -8.60 -6.02
CA LEU A 121 7.16 -7.84 -7.16
C LEU A 121 6.25 -6.68 -7.55
N LEU A 122 4.94 -6.92 -7.62
CA LEU A 122 3.96 -5.90 -7.98
C LEU A 122 3.78 -4.88 -6.84
N ALA A 123 3.76 -5.34 -5.60
CA ALA A 123 3.65 -4.49 -4.42
C ALA A 123 4.82 -3.50 -4.35
N ALA A 124 6.05 -3.98 -4.55
CA ALA A 124 7.24 -3.13 -4.61
C ALA A 124 7.21 -2.11 -5.75
N SER A 125 6.48 -2.38 -6.83
CA SER A 125 6.40 -1.47 -7.97
C SER A 125 5.23 -0.49 -7.91
N THR A 126 4.14 -0.80 -7.19
CA THR A 126 2.95 0.07 -7.11
C THR A 126 2.95 0.97 -5.87
N GLY A 127 3.49 0.49 -4.75
CA GLY A 127 3.51 1.20 -3.48
C GLY A 127 2.11 1.49 -2.88
N ILE A 128 1.04 0.89 -3.43
CA ILE A 128 -0.36 1.13 -3.06
C ILE A 128 -1.04 -0.19 -2.72
N ILE A 129 -1.51 -0.37 -1.48
CA ILE A 129 -2.19 -1.60 -1.02
C ILE A 129 -3.41 -1.92 -1.88
N GLY A 130 -4.31 -0.94 -2.04
CA GLY A 130 -5.60 -1.16 -2.71
C GLY A 130 -5.43 -1.70 -4.12
N ALA A 131 -4.55 -1.10 -4.92
CA ALA A 131 -4.27 -1.53 -6.27
C ALA A 131 -3.67 -2.95 -6.30
N SER A 132 -2.68 -3.23 -5.43
CA SER A 132 -2.03 -4.54 -5.36
C SER A 132 -3.01 -5.65 -4.93
N VAL A 133 -3.83 -5.40 -3.90
CA VAL A 133 -4.85 -6.37 -3.44
C VAL A 133 -5.88 -6.65 -4.53
N VAL A 134 -6.40 -5.60 -5.19
CA VAL A 134 -7.38 -5.77 -6.28
C VAL A 134 -6.77 -6.57 -7.43
N LEU A 135 -5.57 -6.23 -7.87
CA LEU A 135 -4.89 -6.94 -8.95
C LEU A 135 -4.65 -8.42 -8.60
N LEU A 136 -4.12 -8.70 -7.41
CA LEU A 136 -3.91 -10.07 -6.93
C LEU A 136 -5.22 -10.83 -6.76
N THR A 137 -6.30 -10.15 -6.36
CA THR A 137 -7.64 -10.74 -6.27
C THR A 137 -8.14 -11.13 -7.64
N LEU A 138 -7.97 -10.28 -8.65
CA LEU A 138 -8.44 -10.56 -10.01
C LEU A 138 -7.63 -11.66 -10.70
N LEU A 139 -6.33 -11.73 -10.45
CA LEU A 139 -5.42 -12.67 -11.12
C LEU A 139 -5.21 -13.97 -10.34
N GLY A 140 -4.94 -13.87 -9.03
CA GLY A 140 -4.50 -14.99 -8.22
C GLY A 140 -5.66 -15.77 -7.59
N LEU A 141 -6.64 -15.05 -7.01
CA LEU A 141 -7.73 -15.69 -6.28
C LEU A 141 -8.56 -16.67 -7.15
N PRO A 142 -8.99 -16.33 -8.38
CA PRO A 142 -9.76 -17.27 -9.21
C PRO A 142 -8.97 -18.53 -9.58
N VAL A 143 -7.66 -18.40 -9.80
CA VAL A 143 -6.79 -19.54 -10.12
C VAL A 143 -6.67 -20.45 -8.91
N MET A 144 -6.43 -19.92 -7.71
CA MET A 144 -6.35 -20.71 -6.48
C MET A 144 -7.68 -21.43 -6.19
N LEU A 145 -8.82 -20.74 -6.32
CA LEU A 145 -10.13 -21.33 -6.07
C LEU A 145 -10.48 -22.45 -7.07
N LYS A 146 -10.11 -22.26 -8.35
CA LYS A 146 -10.32 -23.27 -9.39
C LYS A 146 -9.55 -24.55 -9.12
N GLU A 147 -8.37 -24.44 -8.54
CA GLU A 147 -7.52 -25.58 -8.16
C GLU A 147 -7.86 -26.16 -6.77
N GLY A 148 -8.98 -25.73 -6.17
CA GLY A 148 -9.51 -26.33 -4.94
C GLY A 148 -8.93 -25.78 -3.62
N TYR A 149 -8.28 -24.63 -3.64
CA TYR A 149 -7.83 -23.98 -2.40
C TYR A 149 -9.01 -23.56 -1.52
N ALA A 150 -8.86 -23.70 -0.22
CA ALA A 150 -9.84 -23.19 0.74
C ALA A 150 -10.02 -21.67 0.58
N HIS A 151 -11.28 -21.20 0.52
CA HIS A 151 -11.62 -19.78 0.31
C HIS A 151 -10.94 -18.86 1.32
N SER A 152 -10.93 -19.23 2.61
CA SER A 152 -10.31 -18.45 3.68
C SER A 152 -8.79 -18.35 3.53
N PHE A 153 -8.14 -19.44 3.09
CA PHE A 153 -6.69 -19.43 2.87
C PHE A 153 -6.31 -18.62 1.63
N ALA A 154 -7.03 -18.80 0.51
CA ALA A 154 -6.77 -18.08 -0.73
C ALA A 154 -6.98 -16.56 -0.56
N SER A 155 -8.12 -16.14 0.01
CA SER A 155 -8.39 -14.72 0.26
C SER A 155 -7.43 -14.11 1.28
N GLY A 156 -7.13 -14.85 2.37
CA GLY A 156 -6.16 -14.41 3.37
C GLY A 156 -4.76 -14.20 2.79
N THR A 157 -4.30 -15.09 1.91
CA THR A 157 -3.01 -14.95 1.21
C THR A 157 -2.98 -13.68 0.36
N VAL A 158 -4.02 -13.44 -0.46
CA VAL A 158 -4.08 -12.26 -1.33
C VAL A 158 -4.09 -10.96 -0.51
N CYS A 159 -4.89 -10.91 0.56
CA CYS A 159 -4.95 -9.73 1.44
C CYS A 159 -3.61 -9.50 2.15
N ALA A 160 -3.01 -10.54 2.73
CA ALA A 160 -1.74 -10.42 3.43
C ALA A 160 -0.60 -9.96 2.51
N VAL A 161 -0.48 -10.58 1.35
CA VAL A 161 0.59 -10.24 0.38
C VAL A 161 0.41 -8.83 -0.18
N GLY A 162 -0.83 -8.39 -0.42
CA GLY A 162 -1.10 -7.02 -0.88
C GLY A 162 -0.62 -5.94 0.08
N THR A 163 -0.52 -6.23 1.40
CA THR A 163 0.01 -5.27 2.38
C THR A 163 1.52 -5.06 2.28
N LEU A 164 2.27 -5.96 1.64
CA LEU A 164 3.71 -5.81 1.44
C LEU A 164 4.06 -4.56 0.61
N GLY A 165 3.12 -4.05 -0.20
CA GLY A 165 3.33 -2.89 -1.05
C GLY A 165 3.65 -1.59 -0.33
N ILE A 166 3.30 -1.46 0.94
CA ILE A 166 3.71 -0.29 1.73
C ILE A 166 5.05 -0.48 2.43
N LEU A 167 5.47 -1.71 2.66
CA LEU A 167 6.70 -2.01 3.40
C LEU A 167 7.92 -2.13 2.50
N ILE A 168 7.72 -2.61 1.26
CA ILE A 168 8.83 -2.88 0.36
C ILE A 168 9.07 -1.67 -0.54
N PRO A 169 10.27 -1.06 -0.51
CA PRO A 169 10.59 0.05 -1.39
C PRO A 169 10.61 -0.36 -2.88
N PRO A 170 10.28 0.57 -3.78
CA PRO A 170 9.83 1.94 -3.57
C PRO A 170 8.34 2.02 -3.16
N SER A 171 8.05 2.74 -2.07
CA SER A 171 6.71 2.83 -1.50
C SER A 171 6.30 4.29 -1.28
N ILE A 172 5.11 4.65 -1.72
CA ILE A 172 4.52 5.97 -1.54
C ILE A 172 4.41 6.32 -0.05
N MET A 173 4.00 5.36 0.78
CA MET A 173 3.84 5.60 2.22
C MET A 173 5.16 5.90 2.91
N LEU A 174 6.24 5.24 2.51
CA LEU A 174 7.57 5.52 3.05
C LEU A 174 8.07 6.92 2.62
N VAL A 175 7.77 7.37 1.40
CA VAL A 175 8.09 8.73 0.94
C VAL A 175 7.35 9.76 1.78
N LEU A 176 6.04 9.59 1.99
CA LEU A 176 5.24 10.48 2.84
C LEU A 176 5.74 10.49 4.30
N MET A 177 6.12 9.31 4.81
CA MET A 177 6.64 9.19 6.17
C MET A 177 7.99 9.90 6.30
N ALA A 178 8.90 9.76 5.33
CA ALA A 178 10.18 10.46 5.29
C ALA A 178 10.00 11.98 5.30
N ASP A 179 9.08 12.50 4.48
CA ASP A 179 8.73 13.92 4.44
C ASP A 179 8.23 14.43 5.81
N ARG A 180 7.31 13.69 6.44
CA ARG A 180 6.74 14.09 7.74
C ARG A 180 7.71 13.98 8.90
N MET A 181 8.67 13.05 8.82
CA MET A 181 9.72 12.87 9.83
C MET A 181 10.97 13.74 9.55
N ALA A 182 10.98 14.51 8.45
CA ALA A 182 12.13 15.28 7.98
C ALA A 182 13.40 14.42 7.86
N MET A 183 13.23 13.18 7.36
CA MET A 183 14.32 12.22 7.15
C MET A 183 14.58 12.03 5.65
N SER A 184 15.78 11.53 5.33
CA SER A 184 16.10 11.11 3.95
C SER A 184 15.18 9.95 3.50
N VAL A 185 14.58 10.07 2.32
CA VAL A 185 13.80 8.99 1.70
C VAL A 185 14.66 7.75 1.49
N GLY A 186 15.93 7.93 1.10
CA GLY A 186 16.86 6.83 0.89
C GLY A 186 17.15 6.05 2.17
N ASP A 187 17.39 6.74 3.29
CA ASP A 187 17.64 6.08 4.59
C ASP A 187 16.43 5.29 5.06
N LEU A 188 15.23 5.85 4.89
CA LEU A 188 13.99 5.16 5.26
C LEU A 188 13.74 3.94 4.37
N PHE A 189 14.03 4.03 3.08
CA PHE A 189 13.94 2.90 2.16
C PHE A 189 14.92 1.80 2.54
N LEU A 190 16.18 2.12 2.82
CA LEU A 190 17.17 1.14 3.28
C LEU A 190 16.72 0.45 4.57
N GLY A 191 16.20 1.22 5.53
CA GLY A 191 15.66 0.69 6.78
C GLY A 191 14.46 -0.24 6.58
N ALA A 192 13.63 0.00 5.56
CA ALA A 192 12.41 -0.77 5.29
C ALA A 192 12.66 -2.08 4.51
N VAL A 193 13.77 -2.19 3.74
CA VAL A 193 14.08 -3.39 2.94
C VAL A 193 14.14 -4.63 3.81
N PHE A 194 14.88 -4.59 4.92
CA PHE A 194 15.07 -5.78 5.77
C PHE A 194 13.77 -6.24 6.44
N PRO A 195 12.98 -5.39 7.12
CA PRO A 195 11.69 -5.78 7.67
C PRO A 195 10.70 -6.27 6.60
N GLY A 196 10.68 -5.63 5.44
CA GLY A 196 9.82 -6.02 4.32
C GLY A 196 10.13 -7.41 3.78
N LEU A 197 11.41 -7.72 3.54
CA LEU A 197 11.84 -9.03 3.09
C LEU A 197 11.65 -10.12 4.17
N LEU A 198 11.88 -9.78 5.43
CA LEU A 198 11.63 -10.69 6.55
C LEU A 198 10.15 -11.05 6.63
N LEU A 199 9.26 -10.08 6.52
CA LEU A 199 7.82 -10.33 6.53
C LEU A 199 7.38 -11.17 5.32
N ALA A 200 7.89 -10.87 4.12
CA ALA A 200 7.64 -11.68 2.93
C ALA A 200 8.11 -13.13 3.12
N GLY A 201 9.30 -13.33 3.69
CA GLY A 201 9.83 -14.63 4.04
C GLY A 201 8.96 -15.38 5.06
N LEU A 202 8.42 -14.69 6.07
CA LEU A 202 7.48 -15.27 7.02
C LEU A 202 6.17 -15.70 6.36
N TYR A 203 5.63 -14.91 5.44
CA TYR A 203 4.42 -15.29 4.69
C TYR A 203 4.67 -16.53 3.83
N ILE A 204 5.77 -16.57 3.09
CA ILE A 204 6.12 -17.75 2.29
C ILE A 204 6.33 -18.97 3.19
N SER A 205 7.03 -18.81 4.31
CA SER A 205 7.24 -19.89 5.29
C SER A 205 5.93 -20.43 5.85
N TYR A 206 4.99 -19.52 6.20
CA TYR A 206 3.66 -19.91 6.65
C TYR A 206 2.87 -20.67 5.57
N ILE A 207 2.94 -20.22 4.31
CA ILE A 207 2.26 -20.87 3.18
C ILE A 207 2.81 -22.29 2.97
N VAL A 208 4.14 -22.44 2.99
CA VAL A 208 4.79 -23.75 2.88
C VAL A 208 4.39 -24.67 4.03
N PHE A 209 4.45 -24.17 5.26
CA PHE A 209 4.03 -24.93 6.45
C PHE A 209 2.55 -25.35 6.36
N PHE A 210 1.68 -24.43 5.95
CA PHE A 210 0.25 -24.70 5.78
C PHE A 210 0.00 -25.76 4.69
N GLY A 211 0.68 -25.68 3.56
CA GLY A 211 0.60 -26.65 2.47
C GLY A 211 1.07 -28.06 2.88
N LEU A 212 2.05 -28.13 3.78
CA LEU A 212 2.51 -29.42 4.34
C LEU A 212 1.56 -30.01 5.35
N VAL A 213 0.99 -29.19 6.23
CA VAL A 213 0.10 -29.65 7.32
C VAL A 213 -1.32 -29.91 6.85
N LYS A 214 -1.81 -29.10 5.90
CA LYS A 214 -3.20 -29.19 5.36
C LYS A 214 -3.22 -29.26 3.83
N PRO A 215 -2.68 -30.32 3.22
CA PRO A 215 -2.59 -30.44 1.76
C PRO A 215 -3.96 -30.40 1.06
N GLN A 216 -5.03 -30.82 1.75
CA GLN A 216 -6.40 -30.77 1.21
C GLN A 216 -6.95 -29.35 1.06
N GLN A 217 -6.43 -28.37 1.81
CA GLN A 217 -6.87 -26.97 1.78
C GLN A 217 -5.98 -26.11 0.87
N ALA A 218 -4.82 -26.59 0.48
CA ALA A 218 -3.88 -25.97 -0.41
C ALA A 218 -3.26 -27.04 -1.35
N PRO A 219 -4.06 -27.68 -2.20
CA PRO A 219 -3.62 -28.78 -3.04
C PRO A 219 -2.58 -28.33 -4.06
N ALA A 220 -1.79 -29.29 -4.52
CA ALA A 220 -0.94 -29.09 -5.70
C ALA A 220 -1.85 -28.97 -6.93
N ALA A 221 -1.58 -28.01 -7.80
CA ALA A 221 -2.31 -27.84 -9.04
C ALA A 221 -1.85 -28.90 -10.07
N SER A 222 -2.78 -29.37 -10.89
CA SER A 222 -2.49 -30.29 -12.01
C SER A 222 -1.99 -29.49 -13.22
N ILE A 223 -0.76 -28.97 -13.14
CA ILE A 223 -0.17 -28.17 -14.21
C ILE A 223 0.87 -28.99 -14.99
N ASP A 224 0.97 -28.72 -16.28
CA ASP A 224 1.95 -29.35 -17.16
C ASP A 224 3.39 -29.22 -16.62
N LYS A 225 4.22 -30.19 -16.97
CA LYS A 225 5.63 -30.24 -16.53
C LYS A 225 6.34 -28.94 -16.95
N PHE A 226 7.06 -28.35 -15.99
CA PHE A 226 7.89 -27.18 -16.21
C PHE A 226 8.95 -27.46 -17.28
N SER A 227 8.99 -26.65 -18.33
CA SER A 227 9.94 -26.74 -19.43
C SER A 227 11.02 -25.65 -19.31
N PHE A 228 12.14 -25.87 -20.00
CA PHE A 228 13.19 -24.84 -20.12
C PHE A 228 12.67 -23.54 -20.74
N GLU A 229 11.75 -23.63 -21.69
CA GLU A 229 11.09 -22.46 -22.27
C GLU A 229 10.30 -21.65 -21.22
N ASP A 230 9.68 -22.33 -20.25
CA ASP A 230 8.96 -21.68 -19.17
C ASP A 230 9.92 -20.89 -18.26
N LEU A 231 11.15 -21.41 -18.03
CA LEU A 231 12.19 -20.70 -17.28
C LEU A 231 12.62 -19.42 -18.01
N VAL A 232 12.85 -19.50 -19.32
CA VAL A 232 13.22 -18.32 -20.11
C VAL A 232 12.11 -17.28 -20.11
N ASN A 233 10.85 -17.70 -20.24
CA ASN A 233 9.69 -16.84 -20.17
C ASN A 233 9.53 -16.21 -18.79
N LEU A 234 9.79 -16.95 -17.73
CA LEU A 234 9.79 -16.45 -16.35
C LEU A 234 10.86 -15.35 -16.18
N CYS A 235 12.09 -15.62 -16.59
CA CYS A 235 13.18 -14.63 -16.54
C CYS A 235 12.83 -13.36 -17.32
N LYS A 236 12.29 -13.50 -18.55
CA LYS A 236 11.86 -12.35 -19.36
C LYS A 236 10.73 -11.55 -18.69
N SER A 237 9.83 -12.21 -17.96
CA SER A 237 8.69 -11.55 -17.30
C SER A 237 9.11 -10.88 -15.98
N ILE A 238 10.12 -11.40 -15.28
CA ILE A 238 10.65 -10.80 -14.05
C ILE A 238 11.54 -9.59 -14.34
N LEU A 239 12.26 -9.62 -15.47
CA LEU A 239 13.26 -8.60 -15.79
C LEU A 239 12.73 -7.16 -15.79
N PRO A 240 11.57 -6.83 -16.42
CA PRO A 240 11.05 -5.47 -16.44
C PRO A 240 10.73 -4.90 -15.05
N PRO A 241 9.94 -5.57 -14.19
CA PRO A 241 9.66 -5.03 -12.84
C PRO A 241 10.93 -4.97 -11.98
N LEU A 242 11.81 -5.96 -12.07
CA LEU A 242 13.07 -5.95 -11.33
C LEU A 242 14.00 -4.81 -11.77
N PHE A 243 14.13 -4.60 -13.08
CA PHE A 243 14.91 -3.49 -13.64
C PHE A 243 14.36 -2.14 -13.17
N LEU A 244 13.04 -1.98 -13.15
CA LEU A 244 12.37 -0.76 -12.68
C LEU A 244 12.67 -0.51 -11.20
N ILE A 245 12.51 -1.53 -10.34
CA ILE A 245 12.80 -1.43 -8.90
C ILE A 245 14.27 -1.08 -8.68
N ILE A 246 15.20 -1.77 -9.33
CA ILE A 246 16.65 -1.53 -9.19
C ILE A 246 17.01 -0.13 -9.69
N SER A 247 16.43 0.33 -10.80
CA SER A 247 16.70 1.65 -11.35
C SER A 247 16.23 2.76 -10.41
N VAL A 248 15.02 2.64 -9.85
CA VAL A 248 14.46 3.62 -8.91
C VAL A 248 15.27 3.62 -7.61
N LEU A 249 15.43 2.47 -6.96
CA LEU A 249 16.18 2.37 -5.72
C LEU A 249 17.65 2.76 -5.91
N GLY A 250 18.25 2.32 -7.01
CA GLY A 250 19.63 2.68 -7.35
C GLY A 250 19.81 4.17 -7.53
N SER A 251 18.92 4.86 -8.25
CA SER A 251 19.00 6.30 -8.42
C SER A 251 18.89 7.07 -7.10
N ILE A 252 18.08 6.59 -6.17
CA ILE A 252 17.91 7.18 -4.84
C ILE A 252 19.14 6.90 -3.97
N PHE A 253 19.63 5.67 -3.92
CA PHE A 253 20.77 5.28 -3.09
C PHE A 253 22.09 5.89 -3.55
N PHE A 254 22.25 6.11 -4.85
CA PHE A 254 23.41 6.81 -5.40
C PHE A 254 23.27 8.34 -5.35
N GLY A 255 22.18 8.88 -4.80
CA GLY A 255 21.94 10.32 -4.67
C GLY A 255 21.73 11.04 -6.01
N ILE A 256 21.34 10.33 -7.06
CA ILE A 256 21.01 10.90 -8.37
C ILE A 256 19.61 11.51 -8.35
N ALA A 257 18.67 10.82 -7.68
CA ALA A 257 17.33 11.29 -7.40
C ALA A 257 17.17 11.42 -5.88
N THR A 258 17.04 12.67 -5.40
CA THR A 258 16.89 13.00 -3.97
C THR A 258 15.50 13.53 -3.71
#